data_6d446c13489682316b22cd6a05aaaa2e
#
_entry.id   6d446c13489682316b22cd6a05aaaa2e
#
_cell.length_a   1.000
_cell.length_b   1.000
_cell.length_c   1.000
_cell.angle_alpha   90.00
_cell.angle_beta   90.00
_cell.angle_gamma   90.00
#
_symmetry.space_group_name_H-M   'P 1'
#
loop_
_entity.id
_entity.type
_entity.pdbx_description
1 polymer ?
#
loop_
_entity_poly.entity_id
_entity_poly.type
_entity_poly.pdbx_seq_one_letter_code
_entity_poly.pdbx_strand_id
1 'polypeptide(L)'
;MRIGLVMVTFIRAAHDKDRDALGALKLRSSLAWGDHIEELQALPEAREVPAEHVPYVIVAELDGRIVGFATVLADKGAIQAELEDLFVAPEVWRMGVGRTLLAEVECRAAELGARSLRVVAGERVRPFYEASEYRFTGTIATDFAHAAELHKDLP
;
A
#
# COMPACT_ATOMS: atom_id res chain seq x y z
N MET A 1 -2.18 -23.23 28.80
CA MET A 1 -2.30 -21.80 28.45
C MET A 1 -1.70 -21.58 27.08
N ARG A 2 -2.47 -21.02 26.20
CA ARG A 2 -1.98 -20.74 24.85
C ARG A 2 -1.35 -19.36 24.81
N ILE A 3 -0.07 -19.30 24.56
CA ILE A 3 0.61 -18.03 24.34
C ILE A 3 0.39 -17.67 22.88
N GLY A 4 -0.40 -16.63 22.62
CA GLY A 4 -0.58 -16.14 21.28
C GLY A 4 0.76 -15.61 20.75
N LEU A 5 1.12 -16.00 19.54
CA LEU A 5 2.26 -15.40 18.85
C LEU A 5 1.89 -13.96 18.53
N VAL A 6 2.55 -13.02 19.21
CA VAL A 6 2.47 -11.61 18.85
C VAL A 6 3.41 -11.41 17.67
N MET A 7 2.83 -11.14 16.49
CA MET A 7 3.63 -10.83 15.33
C MET A 7 4.15 -9.40 15.46
N VAL A 8 5.45 -9.26 15.64
CA VAL A 8 6.10 -7.95 15.70
C VAL A 8 6.55 -7.58 14.30
N THR A 9 5.86 -6.62 13.70
CA THR A 9 6.22 -6.06 12.41
C THR A 9 7.11 -4.85 12.62
N PHE A 10 8.25 -4.84 11.96
CA PHE A 10 9.19 -3.72 12.02
C PHE A 10 9.01 -2.84 10.80
N ILE A 11 8.76 -1.54 11.01
CA ILE A 11 8.59 -0.57 9.93
C ILE A 11 9.88 0.21 9.75
N ARG A 12 10.35 0.33 8.52
CA ARG A 12 11.53 1.11 8.17
C ARG A 12 11.39 1.80 6.82
N ALA A 13 12.27 2.76 6.55
CA ALA A 13 12.36 3.36 5.23
C ALA A 13 12.94 2.35 4.23
N ALA A 14 12.52 2.45 2.98
CA ALA A 14 13.06 1.63 1.90
C ALA A 14 14.44 2.15 1.47
N HIS A 15 15.23 1.24 0.92
CA HIS A 15 16.52 1.54 0.29
C HIS A 15 16.45 1.14 -1.19
N ASP A 16 17.32 1.73 -2.02
CA ASP A 16 17.35 1.41 -3.45
C ASP A 16 17.51 -0.10 -3.71
N LYS A 17 18.28 -0.77 -2.88
CA LYS A 17 18.50 -2.22 -2.98
C LYS A 17 17.24 -3.06 -2.76
N ASP A 18 16.19 -2.47 -2.17
CA ASP A 18 14.94 -3.17 -1.91
C ASP A 18 14.03 -3.23 -3.15
N ARG A 19 14.28 -2.41 -4.17
CA ARG A 19 13.37 -2.23 -5.30
C ARG A 19 12.93 -3.54 -5.97
N ASP A 20 13.87 -4.44 -6.23
CA ASP A 20 13.54 -5.72 -6.88
C ASP A 20 12.62 -6.57 -6.01
N ALA A 21 12.89 -6.63 -4.72
CA ALA A 21 12.05 -7.36 -3.77
C ALA A 21 10.66 -6.74 -3.66
N LEU A 22 10.58 -5.41 -3.66
CA LEU A 22 9.30 -4.70 -3.58
C LEU A 22 8.48 -4.90 -4.86
N GLY A 23 9.12 -4.85 -6.03
CA GLY A 23 8.45 -5.11 -7.30
C GLY A 23 7.89 -6.53 -7.37
N ALA A 24 8.68 -7.51 -6.93
CA ALA A 24 8.25 -8.90 -6.89
C ALA A 24 7.07 -9.09 -5.92
N LEU A 25 7.11 -8.45 -4.77
CA LEU A 25 6.03 -8.51 -3.79
C LEU A 25 4.75 -7.86 -4.35
N LYS A 26 4.87 -6.72 -5.00
CA LYS A 26 3.75 -6.03 -5.63
C LYS A 26 3.02 -6.94 -6.61
N LEU A 27 3.74 -7.58 -7.52
CA LEU A 27 3.15 -8.51 -8.48
C LEU A 27 2.53 -9.71 -7.79
N ARG A 28 3.24 -10.33 -6.86
CA ARG A 28 2.77 -11.53 -6.15
C ARG A 28 1.49 -11.25 -5.37
N SER A 29 1.41 -10.11 -4.68
CA SER A 29 0.20 -9.69 -3.95
C SER A 29 -0.97 -9.46 -4.89
N SER A 30 -0.72 -8.81 -6.03
CA SER A 30 -1.77 -8.51 -7.01
C SER A 30 -2.32 -9.79 -7.64
N LEU A 31 -1.43 -10.72 -8.01
CA LEU A 31 -1.82 -12.00 -8.60
C LEU A 31 -2.60 -12.90 -7.63
N ALA A 32 -2.33 -12.76 -6.34
CA ALA A 32 -2.97 -13.60 -5.32
C ALA A 32 -4.49 -13.39 -5.22
N TRP A 33 -5.00 -12.25 -5.73
CA TRP A 33 -6.44 -12.02 -5.78
C TRP A 33 -7.14 -12.87 -6.84
N GLY A 34 -6.39 -13.42 -7.80
CA GLY A 34 -6.92 -14.31 -8.82
C GLY A 34 -7.61 -13.63 -9.99
N ASP A 35 -7.64 -12.30 -10.03
CA ASP A 35 -8.24 -11.52 -11.10
C ASP A 35 -7.17 -10.91 -11.99
N HIS A 36 -7.49 -10.75 -13.28
CA HIS A 36 -6.64 -10.03 -14.25
C HIS A 36 -5.20 -10.57 -14.31
N ILE A 37 -5.03 -11.88 -14.18
CA ILE A 37 -3.71 -12.51 -14.11
C ILE A 37 -2.87 -12.21 -15.36
N GLU A 38 -3.45 -12.40 -16.55
CA GLU A 38 -2.75 -12.17 -17.81
C GLU A 38 -2.38 -10.69 -17.98
N GLU A 39 -3.32 -9.80 -17.68
CA GLU A 39 -3.12 -8.36 -17.79
C GLU A 39 -2.03 -7.88 -16.84
N LEU A 40 -2.03 -8.38 -15.59
CA LEU A 40 -1.02 -8.02 -14.59
C LEU A 40 0.37 -8.52 -14.99
N GLN A 41 0.45 -9.74 -15.51
CA GLN A 41 1.73 -10.29 -15.95
C GLN A 41 2.30 -9.55 -17.16
N ALA A 42 1.44 -8.98 -18.00
CA ALA A 42 1.84 -8.23 -19.18
C ALA A 42 2.15 -6.75 -18.87
N LEU A 43 1.76 -6.23 -17.70
CA LEU A 43 1.88 -4.83 -17.35
C LEU A 43 3.17 -4.61 -16.54
N PRO A 44 4.20 -3.92 -17.11
CA PRO A 44 5.46 -3.69 -16.37
C PRO A 44 5.25 -3.00 -15.03
N GLU A 45 4.35 -2.02 -14.93
CA GLU A 45 4.08 -1.26 -13.72
C GLU A 45 3.59 -2.14 -12.56
N ALA A 46 3.02 -3.32 -12.86
CA ALA A 46 2.53 -4.25 -11.83
C ALA A 46 3.66 -4.89 -11.02
N ARG A 47 4.91 -4.76 -11.47
CA ARG A 47 6.09 -5.34 -10.83
C ARG A 47 7.21 -4.33 -10.62
N GLU A 48 6.91 -3.04 -10.72
CA GLU A 48 7.91 -2.00 -10.63
C GLU A 48 7.62 -1.01 -9.52
N VAL A 49 8.68 -0.60 -8.83
CA VAL A 49 8.69 0.54 -7.93
C VAL A 49 9.72 1.52 -8.53
N PRO A 50 9.28 2.67 -9.06
CA PRO A 50 10.20 3.62 -9.65
C PRO A 50 11.26 4.08 -8.66
N ALA A 51 12.48 4.33 -9.14
CA ALA A 51 13.58 4.78 -8.30
C ALA A 51 13.25 6.09 -7.58
N GLU A 52 12.56 7.01 -8.24
CA GLU A 52 12.13 8.29 -7.67
C GLU A 52 11.11 8.14 -6.55
N HIS A 53 10.44 7.01 -6.43
CA HIS A 53 9.49 6.75 -5.35
C HIS A 53 10.16 6.26 -4.07
N VAL A 54 11.37 5.70 -4.14
CA VAL A 54 12.04 5.08 -3.00
C VAL A 54 12.07 5.97 -1.74
N PRO A 55 12.35 7.28 -1.83
CA PRO A 55 12.32 8.15 -0.65
C PRO A 55 10.96 8.23 0.05
N TYR A 56 9.89 7.83 -0.64
CA TYR A 56 8.51 7.89 -0.14
C TYR A 56 7.96 6.53 0.24
N VAL A 57 8.80 5.50 0.24
CA VAL A 57 8.39 4.11 0.51
C VAL A 57 8.76 3.73 1.93
N ILE A 58 7.81 3.12 2.63
CA ILE A 58 8.05 2.46 3.91
C ILE A 58 7.86 0.96 3.74
N VAL A 59 8.65 0.19 4.45
CA VAL A 59 8.69 -1.27 4.35
C VAL A 59 8.35 -1.89 5.69
N ALA A 60 7.54 -2.95 5.66
CA ALA A 60 7.26 -3.77 6.83
C ALA A 60 8.08 -5.05 6.76
N GLU A 61 8.82 -5.34 7.81
CA GLU A 61 9.60 -6.57 7.93
C GLU A 61 9.05 -7.45 9.05
N LEU A 62 9.13 -8.74 8.83
CA LEU A 62 8.84 -9.75 9.84
C LEU A 62 9.98 -10.78 9.79
N ASP A 63 10.70 -10.93 10.90
CA ASP A 63 11.85 -11.83 10.99
C ASP A 63 12.90 -11.58 9.90
N GLY A 64 13.20 -10.29 9.63
CA GLY A 64 14.19 -9.89 8.65
C GLY A 64 13.73 -10.00 7.19
N ARG A 65 12.48 -10.38 6.96
CA ARG A 65 11.92 -10.55 5.63
C ARG A 65 10.88 -9.46 5.35
N ILE A 66 10.91 -8.91 4.13
CA ILE A 66 9.93 -7.92 3.70
C ILE A 66 8.58 -8.60 3.50
N VAL A 67 7.56 -8.15 4.24
CA VAL A 67 6.21 -8.69 4.15
C VAL A 67 5.17 -7.66 3.69
N GLY A 68 5.58 -6.42 3.48
CA GLY A 68 4.69 -5.40 2.97
C GLY A 68 5.41 -4.10 2.72
N PHE A 69 4.78 -3.22 1.96
CA PHE A 69 5.29 -1.86 1.77
C PHE A 69 4.16 -0.91 1.38
N ALA A 70 4.41 0.37 1.57
CA ALA A 70 3.49 1.41 1.16
C ALA A 70 4.28 2.60 0.62
N THR A 71 3.70 3.29 -0.36
CA THR A 71 4.28 4.49 -0.96
C THR A 71 3.28 5.63 -0.80
N VAL A 72 3.70 6.72 -0.16
CA VAL A 72 2.90 7.93 -0.03
C VAL A 72 3.57 9.06 -0.80
N LEU A 73 2.87 9.63 -1.77
CA LEU A 73 3.37 10.71 -2.60
C LEU A 73 2.67 12.01 -2.22
N ALA A 74 3.45 13.06 -2.02
CA ALA A 74 2.94 14.38 -1.75
C ALA A 74 3.88 15.42 -2.32
N ASP A 75 3.36 16.37 -3.08
CA ASP A 75 4.12 17.51 -3.50
C ASP A 75 4.35 18.44 -2.32
N LYS A 76 5.45 19.17 -2.35
CA LYS A 76 5.75 20.12 -1.27
C LYS A 76 4.63 21.15 -1.17
N GLY A 77 4.02 21.24 0.03
CA GLY A 77 2.90 22.15 0.28
C GLY A 77 1.54 21.64 -0.18
N ALA A 78 1.46 20.40 -0.69
CA ALA A 78 0.18 19.82 -1.11
C ALA A 78 -0.71 19.55 0.11
N ILE A 79 -1.99 19.89 -0.03
CA ILE A 79 -3.00 19.62 1.00
C ILE A 79 -3.40 18.15 0.97
N GLN A 80 -3.32 17.52 -0.20
CA GLN A 80 -3.69 16.11 -0.39
C GLN A 80 -2.47 15.29 -0.77
N ALA A 81 -2.29 14.17 -0.09
CA ALA A 81 -1.29 13.16 -0.45
C ALA A 81 -1.97 11.98 -1.14
N GLU A 82 -1.19 11.23 -1.92
CA GLU A 82 -1.64 10.02 -2.60
C GLU A 82 -1.02 8.79 -1.94
N LEU A 83 -1.86 7.82 -1.64
CA LEU A 83 -1.38 6.48 -1.32
C LEU A 83 -1.22 5.74 -2.66
N GLU A 84 0.00 5.72 -3.16
CA GLU A 84 0.32 5.12 -4.46
C GLU A 84 0.36 3.60 -4.41
N ASP A 85 0.98 3.06 -3.36
CA ASP A 85 1.12 1.62 -3.16
C ASP A 85 0.79 1.24 -1.73
N LEU A 86 0.10 0.12 -1.57
CA LEU A 86 -0.03 -0.58 -0.30
C LEU A 86 -0.19 -2.07 -0.63
N PHE A 87 0.89 -2.83 -0.44
CA PHE A 87 0.92 -4.25 -0.78
C PHE A 87 1.43 -5.05 0.40
N VAL A 88 0.81 -6.19 0.66
CA VAL A 88 1.15 -7.09 1.77
C VAL A 88 1.30 -8.50 1.21
N ALA A 89 2.32 -9.20 1.67
CA ALA A 89 2.57 -10.59 1.27
C ALA A 89 1.33 -11.44 1.57
N PRO A 90 0.84 -12.23 0.60
CA PRO A 90 -0.39 -12.99 0.80
C PRO A 90 -0.39 -13.90 2.03
N GLU A 91 0.73 -14.48 2.38
CA GLU A 91 0.88 -15.39 3.52
C GLU A 91 0.66 -14.71 4.88
N VAL A 92 0.70 -13.38 4.92
CA VAL A 92 0.44 -12.63 6.16
C VAL A 92 -0.79 -11.73 6.08
N TRP A 93 -1.64 -11.95 5.08
CA TRP A 93 -2.90 -11.22 4.99
C TRP A 93 -3.75 -11.47 6.24
N ARG A 94 -4.54 -10.48 6.65
CA ARG A 94 -5.42 -10.50 7.81
C ARG A 94 -4.69 -10.59 9.16
N MET A 95 -3.38 -10.31 9.15
CA MET A 95 -2.55 -10.32 10.37
C MET A 95 -2.19 -8.89 10.83
N GLY A 96 -2.83 -7.88 10.25
CA GLY A 96 -2.67 -6.50 10.68
C GLY A 96 -1.53 -5.72 10.03
N VAL A 97 -0.76 -6.33 9.14
CA VAL A 97 0.37 -5.65 8.47
C VAL A 97 -0.09 -4.46 7.65
N GLY A 98 -1.15 -4.63 6.84
CA GLY A 98 -1.70 -3.56 6.01
C GLY A 98 -2.19 -2.39 6.86
N ARG A 99 -2.87 -2.67 7.97
CA ARG A 99 -3.37 -1.64 8.88
C ARG A 99 -2.22 -0.87 9.53
N THR A 100 -1.16 -1.57 9.93
CA THR A 100 0.03 -0.95 10.51
C THR A 100 0.71 -0.03 9.51
N LEU A 101 0.89 -0.49 8.27
CA LEU A 101 1.45 0.33 7.19
C LEU A 101 0.58 1.55 6.91
N LEU A 102 -0.73 1.38 6.86
CA LEU A 102 -1.66 2.47 6.57
C LEU A 102 -1.60 3.55 7.65
N ALA A 103 -1.56 3.15 8.92
CA ALA A 103 -1.44 4.10 10.03
C ALA A 103 -0.13 4.90 9.93
N GLU A 104 0.98 4.25 9.59
CA GLU A 104 2.26 4.93 9.42
C GLU A 104 2.25 5.89 8.24
N VAL A 105 1.64 5.51 7.12
CA VAL A 105 1.48 6.37 5.95
C VAL A 105 0.68 7.62 6.31
N GLU A 106 -0.40 7.46 7.07
CA GLU A 106 -1.22 8.60 7.50
C GLU A 106 -0.41 9.58 8.35
N CYS A 107 0.41 9.07 9.26
CA CYS A 107 1.30 9.90 10.06
C CYS A 107 2.29 10.65 9.19
N ARG A 108 2.92 9.98 8.24
CA ARG A 108 3.90 10.59 7.34
C ARG A 108 3.28 11.64 6.44
N ALA A 109 2.08 11.38 5.91
CA ALA A 109 1.36 12.34 5.09
C ALA A 109 1.05 13.61 5.90
N ALA A 110 0.59 13.45 7.13
CA ALA A 110 0.32 14.57 8.02
C ALA A 110 1.59 15.38 8.34
N GLU A 111 2.72 14.71 8.57
CA GLU A 111 4.02 15.36 8.81
C GLU A 111 4.47 16.17 7.59
N LEU A 112 4.13 15.73 6.38
CA LEU A 112 4.44 16.46 5.15
C LEU A 112 3.50 17.63 4.91
N GLY A 113 2.50 17.83 5.77
CA GLY A 113 1.54 18.93 5.71
C GLY A 113 0.23 18.59 5.02
N ALA A 114 0.04 17.34 4.60
CA ALA A 114 -1.21 16.93 3.97
C ALA A 114 -2.34 16.88 5.01
N ARG A 115 -3.54 17.26 4.57
CA ARG A 115 -4.76 17.22 5.39
C ARG A 115 -5.69 16.10 4.98
N SER A 116 -5.41 15.47 3.85
CA SER A 116 -6.18 14.32 3.39
C SER A 116 -5.29 13.36 2.62
N LEU A 117 -5.72 12.11 2.59
CA LEU A 117 -5.06 11.05 1.84
C LEU A 117 -6.06 10.46 0.85
N ARG A 118 -5.64 10.34 -0.41
CA ARG A 118 -6.43 9.76 -1.47
C ARG A 118 -5.84 8.41 -1.86
N VAL A 119 -6.70 7.43 -2.14
CA VAL A 119 -6.29 6.15 -2.70
C VAL A 119 -7.21 5.75 -3.84
N VAL A 120 -6.64 5.12 -4.86
CA VAL A 120 -7.38 4.45 -5.92
C VAL A 120 -7.10 2.96 -5.75
N ALA A 121 -8.12 2.19 -5.43
CA ALA A 121 -7.98 0.78 -5.06
C ALA A 121 -8.98 -0.09 -5.82
N GLY A 122 -8.59 -1.33 -6.09
CA GLY A 122 -9.50 -2.30 -6.67
C GLY A 122 -10.69 -2.56 -5.74
N GLU A 123 -11.83 -2.91 -6.32
CA GLU A 123 -13.07 -3.12 -5.56
C GLU A 123 -12.92 -4.17 -4.46
N ARG A 124 -12.06 -5.17 -4.65
CA ARG A 124 -11.86 -6.22 -3.64
C ARG A 124 -11.19 -5.71 -2.36
N VAL A 125 -10.40 -4.64 -2.45
CA VAL A 125 -9.70 -4.05 -1.30
C VAL A 125 -10.47 -2.89 -0.69
N ARG A 126 -11.50 -2.41 -1.35
CA ARG A 126 -12.33 -1.31 -0.86
C ARG A 126 -12.81 -1.51 0.59
N PRO A 127 -13.31 -2.69 1.00
CA PRO A 127 -13.74 -2.89 2.40
C PRO A 127 -12.63 -2.66 3.43
N PHE A 128 -11.38 -2.97 3.08
CA PHE A 128 -10.24 -2.73 3.94
C PHE A 128 -10.09 -1.22 4.24
N TYR A 129 -10.19 -0.39 3.19
CA TYR A 129 -10.08 1.05 3.36
C TYR A 129 -11.29 1.63 4.10
N GLU A 130 -12.49 1.16 3.79
CA GLU A 130 -13.70 1.63 4.47
C GLU A 130 -13.66 1.28 5.97
N ALA A 131 -13.12 0.12 6.33
CA ALA A 131 -12.93 -0.26 7.73
C ALA A 131 -11.91 0.64 8.45
N SER A 132 -11.05 1.31 7.69
CA SER A 132 -10.08 2.27 8.22
C SER A 132 -10.55 3.72 8.09
N GLU A 133 -11.86 3.89 7.90
CA GLU A 133 -12.55 5.19 7.86
C GLU A 133 -12.30 6.02 6.60
N TYR A 134 -11.96 5.36 5.49
CA TYR A 134 -11.90 6.00 4.18
C TYR A 134 -13.29 6.06 3.58
N ARG A 135 -13.60 7.20 2.93
CA ARG A 135 -14.89 7.40 2.28
C ARG A 135 -14.76 7.17 0.79
N PHE A 136 -15.69 6.39 0.24
CA PHE A 136 -15.80 6.20 -1.21
C PHE A 136 -16.26 7.51 -1.86
N THR A 137 -15.52 8.00 -2.83
CA THR A 137 -15.78 9.27 -3.50
C THR A 137 -16.05 9.15 -4.99
N GLY A 138 -15.84 8.00 -5.57
CA GLY A 138 -16.14 7.79 -6.98
C GLY A 138 -15.50 6.54 -7.55
N THR A 139 -15.81 6.30 -8.83
CA THR A 139 -15.23 5.19 -9.58
C THR A 139 -14.31 5.75 -10.65
N ILE A 140 -13.14 5.16 -10.80
CA ILE A 140 -12.12 5.57 -11.76
C ILE A 140 -11.85 4.44 -12.73
N ALA A 141 -11.79 4.74 -14.03
CA ALA A 141 -11.38 3.76 -15.02
C ALA A 141 -9.86 3.60 -14.99
N THR A 142 -9.42 2.35 -14.96
CA THR A 142 -8.00 2.00 -15.07
C THR A 142 -7.76 1.27 -16.39
N ASP A 143 -6.52 0.82 -16.62
CA ASP A 143 -6.14 0.20 -17.89
C ASP A 143 -7.00 -1.00 -18.29
N PHE A 144 -7.51 -1.77 -17.32
CA PHE A 144 -8.28 -2.98 -17.60
C PHE A 144 -9.46 -3.21 -16.66
N ALA A 145 -9.74 -2.29 -15.75
CA ALA A 145 -10.84 -2.43 -14.78
C ALA A 145 -11.27 -1.08 -14.24
N HIS A 146 -12.38 -1.08 -13.48
CA HIS A 146 -12.78 0.07 -12.71
C HIS A 146 -12.24 -0.07 -11.29
N ALA A 147 -11.82 1.03 -10.70
CA ALA A 147 -11.31 1.08 -9.34
C ALA A 147 -12.09 2.10 -8.52
N ALA A 148 -12.08 1.93 -7.21
CA ALA A 148 -12.70 2.85 -6.28
C ALA A 148 -11.73 3.96 -5.90
N GLU A 149 -12.22 5.19 -5.90
CA GLU A 149 -11.51 6.33 -5.32
C GLU A 149 -12.03 6.52 -3.90
N LEU A 150 -11.11 6.61 -2.94
CA LEU A 150 -11.46 6.83 -1.54
C LEU A 150 -10.57 7.92 -0.95
N HIS A 151 -11.12 8.62 0.04
CA HIS A 151 -10.42 9.70 0.73
C HIS A 151 -10.58 9.58 2.24
N LYS A 152 -9.59 10.04 2.96
CA LYS A 152 -9.64 10.17 4.41
C LYS A 152 -9.05 11.50 4.83
N ASP A 153 -9.76 12.23 5.68
CA ASP A 153 -9.22 13.43 6.29
C ASP A 153 -8.25 13.03 7.40
N LEU A 154 -7.10 13.69 7.45
CA LEU A 154 -6.06 13.42 8.43
C LEU A 154 -6.22 14.37 9.61
N PRO A 155 -5.97 13.91 10.84
CA PRO A 155 -6.08 14.75 12.02
C PRO A 155 -5.04 15.87 12.08
#